data_03c67068f5bdd18bc65fedc506d30b0e
#
_entry.id   03c67068f5bdd18bc65fedc506d30b0e
#
_cell.length_a   1.000
_cell.length_b   1.000
_cell.length_c   1.000
_cell.angle_alpha   90.00
_cell.angle_beta   90.00
_cell.angle_gamma   90.00
#
_symmetry.space_group_name_H-M   'P 1'
#
loop_
_entity.id
_entity.type
_entity.pdbx_description
1 polymer ?
#
loop_
_entity_poly.entity_id
_entity_poly.type
_entity_poly.pdbx_seq_one_letter_code
_entity_poly.pdbx_strand_id
1 'polypeptide(L)'
;MSSAQVEFKQQSSLGIITLNRPESRNALTPQMIKDLGLSLQKCQSNDIRAVLITGVGNAFCAGADVKDFADNLDLNGPDGLSEYLNKLAESLHKDVILKLRLLNKPVIAAINGVAAGAGFSLTLSCDLRIASSEARFIMAYAGIG
;
A
#
# COMPACT_ATOMS: atom_id res chain seq x y z
N MET A 1 21.42 -1.79 8.06
CA MET A 1 20.22 -2.64 8.17
C MET A 1 19.07 -1.92 7.46
N SER A 2 18.46 -2.52 6.45
CA SER A 2 17.29 -1.92 5.81
C SER A 2 16.14 -1.91 6.82
N SER A 3 15.55 -0.74 7.07
CA SER A 3 14.33 -0.64 7.88
C SER A 3 13.20 -1.42 7.21
N ALA A 4 12.29 -1.99 7.99
CA ALA A 4 11.11 -2.66 7.45
C ALA A 4 10.31 -1.68 6.58
N GLN A 5 9.92 -2.12 5.37
CA GLN A 5 9.15 -1.27 4.44
C GLN A 5 7.69 -1.07 4.88
N VAL A 6 7.20 -1.95 5.75
CA VAL A 6 5.91 -1.84 6.41
C VAL A 6 6.10 -2.15 7.88
N GLU A 7 5.63 -1.27 8.73
CA GLU A 7 5.65 -1.45 10.18
C GLU A 7 4.25 -1.80 10.68
N PHE A 8 4.19 -2.76 11.59
CA PHE A 8 2.97 -3.10 12.31
C PHE A 8 3.14 -2.85 13.79
N LYS A 9 2.21 -2.10 14.37
CA LYS A 9 2.14 -1.84 15.80
C LYS A 9 0.72 -2.05 16.30
N GLN A 10 0.58 -2.75 17.43
CA GLN A 10 -0.68 -2.78 18.16
C GLN A 10 -0.66 -1.77 19.28
N GLN A 11 -1.68 -0.94 19.36
CA GLN A 11 -1.90 0.01 20.45
C GLN A 11 -3.29 -0.23 21.03
N SER A 12 -3.36 -0.82 22.21
CA SER A 12 -4.61 -1.33 22.78
C SER A 12 -5.34 -2.25 21.79
N SER A 13 -6.54 -1.91 21.37
CA SER A 13 -7.33 -2.66 20.39
C SER A 13 -7.21 -2.14 18.94
N LEU A 14 -6.26 -1.24 18.66
CA LEU A 14 -6.01 -0.69 17.34
C LEU A 14 -4.76 -1.33 16.73
N GLY A 15 -4.89 -1.94 15.55
CA GLY A 15 -3.77 -2.35 14.71
C GLY A 15 -3.36 -1.19 13.81
N ILE A 16 -2.12 -0.74 13.90
CA ILE A 16 -1.57 0.35 13.10
C ILE A 16 -0.59 -0.23 12.11
N ILE A 17 -0.84 -0.01 10.82
CA ILE A 17 0.03 -0.39 9.71
C ILE A 17 0.60 0.88 9.11
N THR A 18 1.92 1.00 9.10
CA THR A 18 2.62 2.17 8.58
C THR A 18 3.46 1.80 7.37
N LEU A 19 3.18 2.43 6.23
CA LEU A 19 4.00 2.34 5.03
C LEU A 19 5.27 3.15 5.25
N ASN A 20 6.45 2.53 5.17
CA ASN A 20 7.72 3.11 5.62
C ASN A 20 8.82 3.05 4.55
N ARG A 21 8.57 3.72 3.43
CA ARG A 21 9.56 4.03 2.37
C ARG A 21 9.47 5.51 1.97
N PRO A 22 9.71 6.45 2.90
CA PRO A 22 9.49 7.88 2.65
C PRO A 22 10.32 8.44 1.49
N GLU A 23 11.52 7.90 1.25
CA GLU A 23 12.41 8.26 0.15
C GLU A 23 11.80 7.99 -1.24
N SER A 24 10.91 7.00 -1.33
CA SER A 24 10.15 6.66 -2.55
C SER A 24 8.67 7.05 -2.42
N ARG A 25 8.32 7.93 -1.48
CA ARG A 25 6.93 8.34 -1.20
C ARG A 25 6.02 7.13 -0.95
N ASN A 26 6.52 6.12 -0.27
CA ASN A 26 5.83 4.87 0.04
C ASN A 26 5.31 4.13 -1.21
N ALA A 27 6.06 4.20 -2.32
CA ALA A 27 5.74 3.44 -3.53
C ALA A 27 5.81 1.93 -3.26
N LEU A 28 4.85 1.18 -3.83
CA LEU A 28 4.67 -0.25 -3.60
C LEU A 28 5.65 -1.07 -4.43
N THR A 29 6.48 -1.83 -3.73
CA THR A 29 7.28 -2.92 -4.30
C THR A 29 6.60 -4.28 -4.02
N PRO A 30 7.00 -5.37 -4.70
CA PRO A 30 6.54 -6.71 -4.36
C PRO A 30 6.75 -7.08 -2.88
N GLN A 31 7.91 -6.69 -2.32
CA GLN A 31 8.20 -6.93 -0.90
C GLN A 31 7.26 -6.15 0.01
N MET A 32 7.00 -4.88 -0.28
CA MET A 32 6.09 -4.06 0.50
C MET A 32 4.65 -4.59 0.47
N ILE A 33 4.18 -5.07 -0.69
CA ILE A 33 2.87 -5.72 -0.83
C ILE A 33 2.78 -6.97 0.06
N LYS A 34 3.82 -7.80 0.05
CA LYS A 34 3.91 -8.97 0.90
C LYS A 34 3.88 -8.62 2.39
N ASP A 35 4.66 -7.63 2.81
CA ASP A 35 4.75 -7.20 4.21
C ASP A 35 3.42 -6.57 4.68
N LEU A 36 2.75 -5.83 3.81
CA LEU A 36 1.42 -5.29 4.05
C LEU A 36 0.39 -6.42 4.25
N GLY A 37 0.43 -7.44 3.38
CA GLY A 37 -0.40 -8.63 3.50
C GLY A 37 -0.19 -9.41 4.80
N LEU A 38 1.07 -9.52 5.26
CA LEU A 38 1.41 -10.13 6.56
C LEU A 38 0.91 -9.27 7.73
N SER A 39 0.99 -7.96 7.61
CA SER A 39 0.49 -7.03 8.64
C SER A 39 -1.04 -7.12 8.76
N LEU A 40 -1.76 -7.22 7.64
CA LEU A 40 -3.21 -7.45 7.62
C LEU A 40 -3.60 -8.79 8.26
N GLN A 41 -2.76 -9.81 8.08
CA GLN A 41 -2.99 -11.11 8.73
C GLN A 41 -2.88 -10.99 10.25
N LYS A 42 -1.92 -10.22 10.78
CA LYS A 42 -1.83 -9.94 12.22
C LYS A 42 -3.08 -9.21 12.75
N CYS A 43 -3.71 -8.37 11.93
CA CYS A 43 -4.93 -7.66 12.28
C CYS A 43 -6.16 -8.58 12.45
N GLN A 44 -6.07 -9.86 12.10
CA GLN A 44 -7.15 -10.83 12.36
C GLN A 44 -7.27 -11.24 13.83
N SER A 45 -6.25 -10.97 14.67
CA SER A 45 -6.31 -11.23 16.10
C SER A 45 -7.56 -10.63 16.76
N ASN A 46 -8.19 -11.39 17.65
CA ASN A 46 -9.38 -10.95 18.41
C ASN A 46 -9.10 -9.73 19.31
N ASP A 47 -7.84 -9.48 19.66
CA ASP A 47 -7.44 -8.32 20.46
C ASP A 47 -7.49 -7.01 19.68
N ILE A 48 -7.54 -7.09 18.33
CA ILE A 48 -7.63 -5.94 17.44
C ILE A 48 -9.08 -5.75 17.03
N ARG A 49 -9.62 -4.55 17.23
CA ARG A 49 -11.01 -4.19 16.91
C ARG A 49 -11.14 -3.23 15.74
N ALA A 50 -10.07 -2.53 15.41
CA ALA A 50 -10.00 -1.62 14.27
C ALA A 50 -8.58 -1.61 13.70
N VAL A 51 -8.44 -1.23 12.42
CA VAL A 51 -7.15 -1.13 11.74
C VAL A 51 -7.00 0.29 11.17
N LEU A 52 -5.81 0.85 11.33
CA LEU A 52 -5.44 2.12 10.75
C LEU A 52 -4.24 1.91 9.83
N ILE A 53 -4.32 2.44 8.62
CA ILE A 53 -3.22 2.43 7.63
C ILE A 53 -2.80 3.87 7.38
N THR A 54 -1.50 4.14 7.44
CA THR A 54 -0.92 5.46 7.16
C THR A 54 0.45 5.33 6.50
N GLY A 55 1.05 6.45 6.08
CA GLY A 55 2.40 6.50 5.53
C GLY A 55 3.34 7.38 6.34
N VAL A 56 4.64 7.07 6.31
CA VAL A 56 5.68 7.94 6.85
C VAL A 56 5.99 9.07 5.87
N GLY A 57 6.29 10.25 6.40
CA GLY A 57 6.70 11.41 5.61
C GLY A 57 5.51 12.17 5.00
N ASN A 58 5.71 12.70 3.80
CA ASN A 58 4.77 13.60 3.12
C ASN A 58 3.86 12.93 2.09
N ALA A 59 3.83 11.60 2.07
CA ALA A 59 2.97 10.81 1.21
C ALA A 59 2.31 9.68 1.99
N PHE A 60 1.07 9.37 1.62
CA PHE A 60 0.44 8.12 2.01
C PHE A 60 1.04 6.96 1.20
N CYS A 61 0.88 6.98 -0.12
CA CYS A 61 1.44 6.00 -1.05
C CYS A 61 1.40 6.53 -2.48
N ALA A 62 2.53 6.58 -3.16
CA ALA A 62 2.64 7.08 -4.53
C ALA A 62 2.19 6.09 -5.62
N GLY A 63 1.74 4.89 -5.24
CA GLY A 63 1.37 3.83 -6.17
C GLY A 63 2.47 2.80 -6.39
N ALA A 64 2.47 2.11 -7.53
CA ALA A 64 3.52 1.15 -7.85
C ALA A 64 4.87 1.85 -8.06
N ASP A 65 5.97 1.17 -7.72
CA ASP A 65 7.32 1.72 -7.88
C ASP A 65 7.74 1.70 -9.36
N VAL A 66 7.73 2.87 -9.99
CA VAL A 66 8.05 3.01 -11.41
C VAL A 66 9.53 2.74 -11.74
N LYS A 67 10.41 2.74 -10.75
CA LYS A 67 11.81 2.31 -10.95
C LYS A 67 11.87 0.82 -11.25
N ASP A 68 11.10 0.02 -10.53
CA ASP A 68 10.99 -1.41 -10.78
C ASP A 68 10.47 -1.68 -12.21
N PHE A 69 9.64 -0.80 -12.77
CA PHE A 69 9.16 -0.91 -14.15
C PHE A 69 10.29 -0.70 -15.15
N ALA A 70 11.08 0.36 -14.98
CA ALA A 70 12.22 0.66 -15.83
C ALA A 70 13.26 -0.48 -15.78
N ASP A 71 13.60 -0.94 -14.57
CA ASP A 71 14.55 -2.04 -14.37
C ASP A 71 14.07 -3.33 -15.03
N ASN A 72 12.78 -3.67 -14.94
CA ASN A 72 12.22 -4.85 -15.59
C ASN A 72 12.16 -4.71 -17.10
N LEU A 73 11.86 -3.53 -17.64
CA LEU A 73 11.88 -3.28 -19.07
C LEU A 73 13.29 -3.45 -19.64
N ASP A 74 14.29 -2.87 -18.96
CA ASP A 74 15.69 -2.94 -19.39
C ASP A 74 16.27 -4.36 -19.33
N LEU A 75 15.90 -5.13 -18.29
CA LEU A 75 16.42 -6.49 -18.07
C LEU A 75 15.69 -7.56 -18.91
N ASN A 76 14.37 -7.43 -19.09
CA ASN A 76 13.51 -8.51 -19.57
C ASN A 76 12.68 -8.11 -20.81
N GLY A 77 12.81 -6.88 -21.27
CA GLY A 77 12.04 -6.36 -22.41
C GLY A 77 10.55 -6.16 -22.11
N PRO A 78 9.75 -5.80 -23.14
CA PRO A 78 8.32 -5.48 -22.98
C PRO A 78 7.49 -6.66 -22.43
N ASP A 79 7.77 -7.88 -22.85
CA ASP A 79 7.05 -9.07 -22.40
C ASP A 79 7.32 -9.35 -20.92
N GLY A 80 8.58 -9.20 -20.49
CA GLY A 80 8.96 -9.35 -19.08
C GLY A 80 8.36 -8.26 -18.19
N LEU A 81 8.29 -7.02 -18.68
CA LEU A 81 7.59 -5.96 -17.98
C LEU A 81 6.09 -6.27 -17.83
N SER A 82 5.44 -6.74 -18.90
CA SER A 82 4.03 -7.13 -18.86
C SER A 82 3.75 -8.23 -17.83
N GLU A 83 4.60 -9.26 -17.80
CA GLU A 83 4.51 -10.34 -16.81
C GLU A 83 4.69 -9.81 -15.37
N TYR A 84 5.68 -8.93 -15.17
CA TYR A 84 5.94 -8.30 -13.88
C TYR A 84 4.73 -7.48 -13.38
N LEU A 85 4.15 -6.65 -14.25
CA LEU A 85 2.98 -5.83 -13.92
C LEU A 85 1.77 -6.68 -13.55
N ASN A 86 1.52 -7.76 -14.30
CA ASN A 86 0.44 -8.70 -14.00
C ASN A 86 0.64 -9.36 -12.63
N LYS A 87 1.83 -9.84 -12.31
CA LYS A 87 2.16 -10.44 -11.02
C LYS A 87 2.01 -9.43 -9.87
N LEU A 88 2.46 -8.20 -10.08
CA LEU A 88 2.35 -7.13 -9.08
C LEU A 88 0.88 -6.80 -8.78
N ALA A 89 0.07 -6.64 -9.83
CA ALA A 89 -1.37 -6.36 -9.71
C ALA A 89 -2.11 -7.53 -9.02
N GLU A 90 -1.80 -8.77 -9.40
CA GLU A 90 -2.39 -9.97 -8.80
C GLU A 90 -2.04 -10.08 -7.31
N SER A 91 -0.78 -9.86 -6.94
CA SER A 91 -0.32 -9.89 -5.56
C SER A 91 -1.00 -8.79 -4.73
N LEU A 92 -1.05 -7.56 -5.25
CA LEU A 92 -1.74 -6.46 -4.57
C LEU A 92 -3.21 -6.80 -4.34
N HIS A 93 -3.88 -7.36 -5.35
CA HIS A 93 -5.29 -7.72 -5.23
C HIS A 93 -5.50 -8.83 -4.20
N LYS A 94 -4.78 -9.94 -4.31
CA LYS A 94 -4.93 -11.12 -3.43
C LYS A 94 -4.47 -10.87 -2.00
N ASP A 95 -3.27 -10.28 -1.85
CA ASP A 95 -2.62 -10.20 -0.55
C ASP A 95 -3.03 -8.96 0.25
N VAL A 96 -3.56 -7.93 -0.40
CA VAL A 96 -3.94 -6.69 0.26
C VAL A 96 -5.43 -6.40 0.11
N ILE A 97 -5.91 -6.15 -1.12
CA ILE A 97 -7.27 -5.65 -1.33
C ILE A 97 -8.34 -6.63 -0.85
N LEU A 98 -8.22 -7.91 -1.22
CA LEU A 98 -9.16 -8.94 -0.75
C LEU A 98 -9.09 -9.13 0.76
N LYS A 99 -7.89 -9.11 1.35
CA LYS A 99 -7.74 -9.22 2.81
C LYS A 99 -8.39 -8.05 3.53
N LEU A 100 -8.23 -6.83 3.02
CA LEU A 100 -8.93 -5.65 3.56
C LEU A 100 -10.45 -5.80 3.51
N ARG A 101 -10.97 -6.23 2.37
CA ARG A 101 -12.43 -6.40 2.17
C ARG A 101 -13.03 -7.54 2.98
N LEU A 102 -12.26 -8.57 3.29
CA LEU A 102 -12.69 -9.72 4.08
C LEU A 102 -12.42 -9.55 5.58
N LEU A 103 -11.73 -8.49 5.98
CA LEU A 103 -11.46 -8.21 7.38
C LEU A 103 -12.76 -7.72 8.06
N ASN A 104 -13.27 -8.50 9.01
CA ASN A 104 -14.50 -8.17 9.78
C ASN A 104 -14.25 -7.10 10.84
N LYS A 105 -13.57 -6.02 10.48
CA LYS A 105 -13.19 -4.92 11.36
C LYS A 105 -13.11 -3.63 10.54
N PRO A 106 -13.48 -2.47 11.10
CA PRO A 106 -13.32 -1.21 10.38
C PRO A 106 -11.84 -0.93 10.08
N VAL A 107 -11.57 -0.57 8.83
CA VAL A 107 -10.26 -0.16 8.34
C VAL A 107 -10.31 1.32 8.00
N ILE A 108 -9.39 2.08 8.57
CA ILE A 108 -9.29 3.53 8.42
C ILE A 108 -8.01 3.85 7.65
N ALA A 109 -8.13 4.54 6.53
CA ALA A 109 -6.98 5.17 5.87
C ALA A 109 -6.75 6.55 6.48
N ALA A 110 -5.63 6.74 7.18
CA ALA A 110 -5.16 8.04 7.64
C ALA A 110 -4.19 8.61 6.60
N ILE A 111 -4.72 9.48 5.73
CA ILE A 111 -4.05 9.94 4.52
C ILE A 111 -3.27 11.21 4.82
N ASN A 112 -1.99 11.05 5.13
CA ASN A 112 -1.09 12.10 5.57
C ASN A 112 -0.52 12.97 4.43
N GLY A 113 -0.71 12.59 3.17
CA GLY A 113 -0.18 13.29 2.01
C GLY A 113 -0.65 12.70 0.69
N VAL A 114 0.24 12.61 -0.29
CA VAL A 114 -0.08 12.11 -1.63
C VAL A 114 -0.54 10.65 -1.60
N ALA A 115 -1.68 10.37 -2.25
CA ALA A 115 -2.18 9.02 -2.56
C ALA A 115 -2.42 8.94 -4.08
N ALA A 116 -1.59 8.19 -4.80
CA ALA A 116 -1.62 8.12 -6.25
C ALA A 116 -1.72 6.69 -6.78
N GLY A 117 -2.38 6.49 -7.91
CA GLY A 117 -2.51 5.19 -8.57
C GLY A 117 -2.97 4.09 -7.62
N ALA A 118 -2.20 3.01 -7.48
CA ALA A 118 -2.48 1.91 -6.55
C ALA A 118 -2.57 2.37 -5.08
N GLY A 119 -1.85 3.44 -4.68
CA GLY A 119 -1.98 4.05 -3.37
C GLY A 119 -3.36 4.71 -3.17
N PHE A 120 -3.91 5.35 -4.18
CA PHE A 120 -5.27 5.86 -4.13
C PHE A 120 -6.28 4.71 -4.08
N SER A 121 -6.11 3.67 -4.90
CA SER A 121 -6.95 2.46 -4.85
C SER A 121 -6.95 1.81 -3.46
N LEU A 122 -5.81 1.79 -2.78
CA LEU A 122 -5.69 1.30 -1.41
C LEU A 122 -6.57 2.11 -0.44
N THR A 123 -6.60 3.44 -0.57
CA THR A 123 -7.47 4.28 0.27
C THR A 123 -8.96 4.00 0.02
N LEU A 124 -9.34 3.73 -1.24
CA LEU A 124 -10.72 3.40 -1.61
C LEU A 124 -11.16 2.02 -1.10
N SER A 125 -10.20 1.14 -0.83
CA SER A 125 -10.46 -0.21 -0.28
C SER A 125 -10.68 -0.20 1.23
N CYS A 126 -10.38 0.90 1.92
CA CYS A 126 -10.66 1.10 3.33
C CYS A 126 -12.11 1.56 3.57
N ASP A 127 -12.65 1.31 4.76
CA ASP A 127 -14.02 1.68 5.11
C ASP A 127 -14.17 3.19 5.36
N LEU A 128 -13.20 3.78 6.04
CA LEU A 128 -13.15 5.20 6.37
C LEU A 128 -11.85 5.83 5.87
N ARG A 129 -11.93 7.11 5.53
CA ARG A 129 -10.79 7.93 5.11
C ARG A 129 -10.75 9.21 5.92
N ILE A 130 -9.61 9.46 6.55
CA ILE A 130 -9.30 10.73 7.23
C ILE A 130 -8.10 11.29 6.48
N ALA A 131 -8.27 12.46 5.89
CA ALA A 131 -7.23 13.10 5.08
C ALA A 131 -6.75 14.38 5.75
N SER A 132 -5.44 14.60 5.72
CA SER A 132 -4.87 15.89 6.10
C SER A 132 -5.22 16.95 5.05
N SER A 133 -5.11 18.23 5.40
CA SER A 133 -5.27 19.35 4.46
C SER A 133 -4.26 19.29 3.30
N GLU A 134 -3.13 18.63 3.50
CA GLU A 134 -2.07 18.47 2.51
C GLU A 134 -2.26 17.22 1.62
N ALA A 135 -3.30 16.41 1.88
CA ALA A 135 -3.56 15.21 1.11
C ALA A 135 -3.93 15.57 -0.35
N ARG A 136 -3.38 14.78 -1.28
CA ARG A 136 -3.66 14.90 -2.72
C ARG A 136 -3.97 13.53 -3.29
N PHE A 137 -5.02 13.46 -4.09
CA PHE A 137 -5.48 12.23 -4.72
C PHE A 137 -5.25 12.29 -6.23
N ILE A 138 -4.54 11.32 -6.79
CA ILE A 138 -4.14 11.31 -8.20
C ILE A 138 -4.48 9.95 -8.82
N MET A 139 -5.33 9.97 -9.86
CA MET A 139 -5.64 8.81 -10.69
C MET A 139 -4.55 8.59 -11.74
N ALA A 140 -3.34 8.26 -11.33
CA ALA A 140 -2.15 8.25 -12.18
C ALA A 140 -2.24 7.37 -13.45
N TYR A 141 -3.16 6.43 -13.53
CA TYR A 141 -3.27 5.46 -14.63
C TYR A 141 -3.42 6.11 -16.02
N ALA A 142 -4.22 7.16 -16.14
CA ALA A 142 -4.42 7.85 -17.41
C ALA A 142 -3.18 8.61 -17.92
N GLY A 143 -2.21 8.89 -17.04
CA GLY A 143 -0.98 9.61 -17.39
C GLY A 143 0.19 8.71 -17.77
N ILE A 144 0.12 7.43 -17.46
CA ILE A 144 1.20 6.47 -17.71
C ILE A 144 0.81 5.31 -18.64
N GLY A 145 -0.45 5.21 -19.05
CA GLY A 145 -0.96 4.21 -19.99
C GLY A 145 -1.54 2.97 -19.33
#